data_0ec4ae3f0c8e11b4c662b5404c48e7fe
#
_entry.id   0ec4ae3f0c8e11b4c662b5404c48e7fe
#
_cell.length_a   1.000
_cell.length_b   1.000
_cell.length_c   1.000
_cell.angle_alpha   90.00
_cell.angle_beta   90.00
_cell.angle_gamma   90.00
#
_symmetry.space_group_name_H-M   'P 1'
#
loop_
_entity.id
_entity.type
_entity.pdbx_description
1 polymer ?
#
loop_
_entity_poly.entity_id
_entity_poly.type
_entity_poly.pdbx_seq_one_letter_code
_entity_poly.pdbx_strand_id
1 'polypeptide(L)'
;SLLRALDKRKFARQFYDYAAAANRLGVLIRNIQDDIFIKTISTMAQSRSGQQYFPFLDNIVSGRMTLREIDAAKDDSLLYFRLLVKTQQDYIARAINKDTAFEFKALTRRLEDKAKADFVNVINGLHNERNLDIRFKSIQQMNAQELYYLAVSSDGSIYTSSFVKGVFPLMMKQSNNRGDSLLMLVNFDKYRKFIKMSAGFNTLDQFLASFPKALAEGEEDPANTLMRAFVNRLEQSDGLEDGVDVADSYASITETLKPVADRMLLNIQDNYERNLGTGNPKGIAIYNILGKLFLSADSTRNIDLTKELGIPPVYEVPFTTLNGDSNRVVVQLFIYGDKDGIGVFPGLISMFNNPNWKIDQSNKQWVTVSSAKGKPVSLFMNRPLPEETNEDAKAQEALCKYLEEKNLIPTVTINRGHSYNAPYTIEQMSTASKIVFMG
;
A
#
# COMPACT_ATOMS: atom_id res chain seq x y z
N SER A 1 -19.20 41.06 1.23
CA SER A 1 -18.91 40.83 2.65
C SER A 1 -19.06 39.37 3.05
N LEU A 2 -20.06 38.64 2.57
CA LEU A 2 -20.32 37.24 2.92
C LEU A 2 -19.14 36.31 2.52
N LEU A 3 -18.60 36.49 1.31
CA LEU A 3 -17.43 35.72 0.83
C LEU A 3 -16.18 35.94 1.70
N ARG A 4 -16.02 37.11 2.32
CA ARG A 4 -14.90 37.42 3.22
C ARG A 4 -15.08 36.80 4.60
N ALA A 5 -16.32 36.47 5.01
CA ALA A 5 -16.65 35.86 6.28
C ALA A 5 -16.55 34.32 6.28
N LEU A 6 -16.48 33.71 5.09
CA LEU A 6 -16.33 32.25 4.95
C LEU A 6 -14.92 31.82 5.38
N ASP A 7 -14.82 30.61 5.92
CA ASP A 7 -13.54 29.95 6.14
C ASP A 7 -12.90 29.58 4.79
N LYS A 8 -12.08 30.49 4.28
CA LYS A 8 -11.46 30.39 2.95
C LYS A 8 -10.57 29.17 2.81
N ARG A 9 -9.91 28.76 3.90
CA ARG A 9 -9.03 27.60 3.91
C ARG A 9 -9.82 26.32 3.70
N LYS A 10 -10.97 26.20 4.37
CA LYS A 10 -11.88 25.06 4.23
C LYS A 10 -12.52 24.98 2.85
N PHE A 11 -12.78 26.12 2.22
CA PHE A 11 -13.50 26.21 0.94
C PHE A 11 -12.59 26.61 -0.24
N ALA A 12 -11.29 26.40 -0.15
CA ALA A 12 -10.32 26.83 -1.17
C ALA A 12 -10.69 26.32 -2.60
N ARG A 13 -11.10 25.04 -2.71
CA ARG A 13 -11.49 24.47 -4.00
C ARG A 13 -12.76 25.06 -4.55
N GLN A 14 -13.77 25.29 -3.73
CA GLN A 14 -15.02 25.95 -4.15
C GLN A 14 -14.75 27.39 -4.61
N PHE A 15 -13.90 28.12 -3.89
CA PHE A 15 -13.46 29.45 -4.35
C PHE A 15 -12.78 29.40 -5.70
N TYR A 16 -11.92 28.42 -5.94
CA TYR A 16 -11.28 28.21 -7.24
C TYR A 16 -12.29 27.91 -8.34
N ASP A 17 -13.19 26.97 -8.12
CA ASP A 17 -14.19 26.56 -9.11
C ASP A 17 -15.12 27.72 -9.47
N TYR A 18 -15.57 28.48 -8.46
CA TYR A 18 -16.38 29.68 -8.69
C TYR A 18 -15.56 30.80 -9.37
N ALA A 19 -14.31 31.01 -9.02
CA ALA A 19 -13.46 31.98 -9.67
C ALA A 19 -13.16 31.62 -11.14
N ALA A 20 -13.12 30.34 -11.47
CA ALA A 20 -12.95 29.85 -12.84
C ALA A 20 -14.22 30.00 -13.68
N ALA A 21 -15.40 30.06 -13.04
CA ALA A 21 -16.68 30.10 -13.75
C ALA A 21 -16.90 31.43 -14.49
N ALA A 22 -17.39 31.33 -15.73
CA ALA A 22 -17.75 32.48 -16.58
C ALA A 22 -19.16 33.02 -16.24
N ASN A 23 -19.41 33.31 -14.96
CA ASN A 23 -20.68 33.82 -14.49
C ASN A 23 -20.50 35.04 -13.56
N ARG A 24 -21.61 35.65 -13.12
CA ARG A 24 -21.59 36.85 -12.28
C ARG A 24 -20.86 36.64 -10.98
N LEU A 25 -20.97 35.46 -10.34
CA LEU A 25 -20.29 35.13 -9.09
C LEU A 25 -18.76 35.04 -9.31
N GLY A 26 -18.31 34.39 -10.38
CA GLY A 26 -16.92 34.31 -10.74
C GLY A 26 -16.29 35.70 -10.95
N VAL A 27 -16.99 36.59 -11.66
CA VAL A 27 -16.56 37.98 -11.85
C VAL A 27 -16.44 38.71 -10.50
N LEU A 28 -17.41 38.55 -9.60
CA LEU A 28 -17.36 39.18 -8.28
C LEU A 28 -16.18 38.68 -7.43
N ILE A 29 -15.89 37.37 -7.47
CA ILE A 29 -14.73 36.78 -6.75
C ILE A 29 -13.43 37.33 -7.30
N ARG A 30 -13.25 37.35 -8.62
CA ARG A 30 -12.02 37.85 -9.27
C ARG A 30 -11.76 39.33 -9.03
N ASN A 31 -12.80 40.10 -8.76
CA ASN A 31 -12.69 41.52 -8.44
C ASN A 31 -12.27 41.81 -6.98
N ILE A 32 -12.22 40.82 -6.11
CA ILE A 32 -11.71 40.99 -4.74
C ILE A 32 -10.19 40.99 -4.76
N GLN A 33 -9.56 42.17 -4.67
CA GLN A 33 -8.12 42.36 -4.77
C GLN A 33 -7.44 42.63 -3.41
N ASP A 34 -8.21 43.01 -2.41
CA ASP A 34 -7.76 43.34 -1.06
C ASP A 34 -7.62 42.12 -0.12
N ASP A 35 -7.98 40.94 -0.58
CA ASP A 35 -7.82 39.69 0.13
C ASP A 35 -6.79 38.81 -0.60
N ILE A 36 -5.63 38.60 0.01
CA ILE A 36 -4.50 37.88 -0.61
C ILE A 36 -4.86 36.45 -0.98
N PHE A 37 -5.67 35.76 -0.17
CA PHE A 37 -6.12 34.37 -0.45
C PHE A 37 -7.02 34.32 -1.69
N ILE A 38 -8.06 35.17 -1.71
CA ILE A 38 -9.00 35.20 -2.84
C ILE A 38 -8.30 35.67 -4.12
N LYS A 39 -7.40 36.64 -4.02
CA LYS A 39 -6.58 37.11 -5.14
C LYS A 39 -5.71 35.99 -5.70
N THR A 40 -5.03 35.23 -4.84
CA THR A 40 -4.22 34.08 -5.23
C THR A 40 -5.06 33.02 -5.94
N ILE A 41 -6.18 32.59 -5.34
CA ILE A 41 -7.09 31.62 -5.95
C ILE A 41 -7.63 32.11 -7.28
N SER A 42 -7.98 33.40 -7.40
CA SER A 42 -8.47 33.98 -8.66
C SER A 42 -7.39 33.98 -9.75
N THR A 43 -6.14 34.25 -9.40
CA THR A 43 -5.00 34.15 -10.33
C THR A 43 -4.79 32.70 -10.79
N MET A 44 -4.84 31.75 -9.86
CA MET A 44 -4.74 30.34 -10.19
C MET A 44 -5.88 29.88 -11.12
N ALA A 45 -7.11 30.31 -10.85
CA ALA A 45 -8.29 29.94 -11.63
C ALA A 45 -8.28 30.50 -13.08
N GLN A 46 -7.54 31.55 -13.31
CA GLN A 46 -7.33 32.12 -14.67
C GLN A 46 -6.17 31.47 -15.42
N SER A 47 -5.34 30.71 -14.73
CA SER A 47 -4.23 29.97 -15.33
C SER A 47 -4.68 28.63 -15.89
N ARG A 48 -4.14 28.24 -17.06
CA ARG A 48 -4.33 26.87 -17.60
C ARG A 48 -3.76 25.79 -16.69
N SER A 49 -2.83 26.15 -15.82
CA SER A 49 -2.14 25.24 -14.87
C SER A 49 -2.68 25.32 -13.46
N GLY A 50 -3.85 25.92 -13.23
CA GLY A 50 -4.40 26.23 -11.92
C GLY A 50 -4.40 25.08 -10.91
N GLN A 51 -4.71 23.88 -11.38
CA GLN A 51 -4.71 22.67 -10.51
C GLN A 51 -3.31 22.26 -10.03
N GLN A 52 -2.26 22.62 -10.75
CA GLN A 52 -0.86 22.30 -10.36
C GLN A 52 -0.35 23.16 -9.20
N TYR A 53 -1.01 24.27 -8.89
CA TYR A 53 -0.62 25.16 -7.78
C TYR A 53 -1.22 24.74 -6.42
N PHE A 54 -2.32 23.96 -6.40
CA PHE A 54 -2.99 23.59 -5.16
C PHE A 54 -2.09 22.92 -4.12
N PRO A 55 -1.17 22.01 -4.47
CA PRO A 55 -0.24 21.41 -3.50
C PRO A 55 0.56 22.46 -2.71
N PHE A 56 0.77 23.63 -3.27
CA PHE A 56 1.62 24.70 -2.77
C PHE A 56 0.83 25.89 -2.18
N LEU A 57 -0.49 25.80 -2.14
CA LEU A 57 -1.37 26.94 -1.86
C LEU A 57 -1.04 27.66 -0.55
N ASP A 58 -0.77 26.89 0.52
CA ASP A 58 -0.38 27.48 1.81
C ASP A 58 0.89 28.33 1.68
N ASN A 59 1.92 27.80 1.01
CA ASN A 59 3.18 28.49 0.79
C ASN A 59 3.02 29.71 -0.14
N ILE A 60 2.12 29.65 -1.11
CA ILE A 60 1.84 30.79 -1.99
C ILE A 60 1.15 31.92 -1.21
N VAL A 61 0.10 31.56 -0.45
CA VAL A 61 -0.66 32.56 0.33
C VAL A 61 0.18 33.19 1.43
N SER A 62 1.08 32.42 2.04
CA SER A 62 2.01 32.91 3.06
C SER A 62 3.24 33.65 2.52
N GLY A 63 3.37 33.75 1.20
CA GLY A 63 4.51 34.41 0.54
C GLY A 63 5.83 33.62 0.56
N ARG A 64 5.80 32.35 0.98
CA ARG A 64 6.98 31.46 1.01
C ARG A 64 7.34 30.87 -0.37
N MET A 65 6.40 30.90 -1.32
CA MET A 65 6.54 30.42 -2.68
C MET A 65 5.74 31.30 -3.62
N THR A 66 6.24 31.47 -4.83
CA THR A 66 5.58 32.23 -5.89
C THR A 66 5.03 31.29 -6.98
N LEU A 67 4.00 31.74 -7.70
CA LEU A 67 3.50 31.00 -8.87
C LEU A 67 4.59 30.84 -9.94
N ARG A 68 5.51 31.81 -10.05
CA ARG A 68 6.63 31.76 -11.01
C ARG A 68 7.60 30.62 -10.74
N GLU A 69 7.89 30.35 -9.46
CA GLU A 69 8.75 29.20 -9.08
C GLU A 69 8.11 27.88 -9.47
N ILE A 70 6.79 27.76 -9.31
CA ILE A 70 6.04 26.54 -9.73
C ILE A 70 6.02 26.45 -11.25
N ASP A 71 5.78 27.55 -11.96
CA ASP A 71 5.78 27.60 -13.43
C ASP A 71 7.14 27.19 -14.03
N ALA A 72 8.23 27.50 -13.37
CA ALA A 72 9.56 27.10 -13.81
C ALA A 72 9.84 25.58 -13.68
N ALA A 73 9.07 24.89 -12.82
CA ALA A 73 9.27 23.47 -12.53
C ALA A 73 8.18 22.56 -13.12
N LYS A 74 6.95 23.06 -13.32
CA LYS A 74 5.76 22.24 -13.57
C LYS A 74 5.78 21.38 -14.84
N ASP A 75 6.55 21.77 -15.84
CA ASP A 75 6.64 21.10 -17.13
C ASP A 75 7.80 20.08 -17.18
N ASP A 76 8.64 20.02 -16.13
CA ASP A 76 9.68 19.03 -15.94
C ASP A 76 9.27 18.09 -14.78
N SER A 77 9.10 16.81 -15.07
CA SER A 77 8.65 15.81 -14.08
C SER A 77 9.54 15.76 -12.83
N LEU A 78 10.86 15.80 -13.01
CA LEU A 78 11.81 15.73 -11.90
C LEU A 78 11.81 17.02 -11.07
N LEU A 79 11.84 18.19 -11.72
CA LEU A 79 11.83 19.46 -11.02
C LEU A 79 10.51 19.68 -10.26
N TYR A 80 9.39 19.31 -10.87
CA TYR A 80 8.09 19.41 -10.19
C TYR A 80 7.98 18.43 -9.02
N PHE A 81 8.42 17.18 -9.18
CA PHE A 81 8.46 16.21 -8.08
C PHE A 81 9.35 16.67 -6.94
N ARG A 82 10.53 17.21 -7.24
CA ARG A 82 11.45 17.81 -6.28
C ARG A 82 10.80 18.94 -5.48
N LEU A 83 10.03 19.79 -6.15
CA LEU A 83 9.29 20.88 -5.51
C LEU A 83 8.19 20.35 -4.58
N LEU A 84 7.49 19.28 -4.98
CA LEU A 84 6.50 18.59 -4.14
C LEU A 84 7.15 17.98 -2.89
N VAL A 85 8.28 17.29 -3.03
CA VAL A 85 9.03 16.69 -1.91
C VAL A 85 9.51 17.77 -0.94
N LYS A 86 10.09 18.85 -1.44
CA LYS A 86 10.51 19.99 -0.60
C LYS A 86 9.35 20.58 0.18
N THR A 87 8.20 20.72 -0.46
CA THR A 87 6.98 21.24 0.19
C THR A 87 6.43 20.27 1.22
N GLN A 88 6.47 18.96 0.96
CA GLN A 88 6.09 17.93 1.94
C GLN A 88 6.95 18.04 3.20
N GLN A 89 8.26 18.16 3.05
CA GLN A 89 9.18 18.32 4.17
C GLN A 89 8.92 19.60 4.98
N ASP A 90 8.67 20.73 4.30
CA ASP A 90 8.29 21.98 4.94
C ASP A 90 7.00 21.84 5.76
N TYR A 91 5.96 21.23 5.16
CA TYR A 91 4.67 21.05 5.83
C TYR A 91 4.78 20.10 7.04
N ILE A 92 5.59 19.05 6.95
CA ILE A 92 5.85 18.14 8.08
C ILE A 92 6.62 18.85 9.20
N ALA A 93 7.68 19.59 8.88
CA ALA A 93 8.44 20.35 9.86
C ALA A 93 7.55 21.39 10.59
N ARG A 94 6.64 22.04 9.88
CA ARG A 94 5.64 22.94 10.46
C ARG A 94 4.63 22.23 11.34
N ALA A 95 4.12 21.06 10.89
CA ALA A 95 3.17 20.26 11.66
C ALA A 95 3.75 19.78 12.99
N ILE A 96 5.03 19.42 13.04
CA ILE A 96 5.76 19.08 14.28
C ILE A 96 5.73 20.29 15.25
N ASN A 97 5.81 21.50 14.72
CA ASN A 97 5.71 22.74 15.49
C ASN A 97 4.26 23.24 15.67
N LYS A 98 3.26 22.39 15.45
CA LYS A 98 1.81 22.69 15.58
C LYS A 98 1.30 23.78 14.61
N ASP A 99 2.02 24.01 13.51
CA ASP A 99 1.62 24.88 12.41
C ASP A 99 1.21 24.02 11.22
N THR A 100 -0.05 23.63 11.15
CA THR A 100 -0.57 22.75 10.10
C THR A 100 -0.89 23.54 8.84
N ALA A 101 -0.20 23.22 7.74
CA ALA A 101 -0.49 23.78 6.42
C ALA A 101 -1.87 23.33 5.92
N PHE A 102 -2.63 24.24 5.34
CA PHE A 102 -3.87 23.85 4.66
C PHE A 102 -3.56 23.26 3.25
N GLU A 103 -4.50 22.52 2.67
CA GLU A 103 -4.31 21.74 1.41
C GLU A 103 -3.21 20.67 1.47
N PHE A 104 -2.81 20.24 2.67
CA PHE A 104 -1.83 19.15 2.85
C PHE A 104 -2.27 17.87 2.13
N LYS A 105 -3.58 17.56 2.12
CA LYS A 105 -4.15 16.42 1.37
C LYS A 105 -3.95 16.55 -0.15
N ALA A 106 -4.01 17.78 -0.68
CA ALA A 106 -3.77 18.03 -2.10
C ALA A 106 -2.30 17.77 -2.46
N LEU A 107 -1.38 18.16 -1.58
CA LEU A 107 0.04 17.87 -1.74
C LEU A 107 0.31 16.36 -1.72
N THR A 108 -0.21 15.64 -0.72
CA THR A 108 -0.02 14.18 -0.61
C THR A 108 -0.53 13.45 -1.84
N ARG A 109 -1.75 13.76 -2.28
CA ARG A 109 -2.32 13.15 -3.49
C ARG A 109 -1.50 13.46 -4.74
N ARG A 110 -1.08 14.71 -4.93
CA ARG A 110 -0.26 15.10 -6.09
C ARG A 110 1.10 14.41 -6.08
N LEU A 111 1.70 14.26 -4.90
CA LEU A 111 2.96 13.55 -4.73
C LEU A 111 2.82 12.07 -5.13
N GLU A 112 1.74 11.40 -4.70
CA GLU A 112 1.42 10.03 -5.06
C GLU A 112 1.16 9.87 -6.56
N ASP A 113 0.34 10.74 -7.16
CA ASP A 113 0.05 10.73 -8.59
C ASP A 113 1.33 10.86 -9.43
N LYS A 114 2.20 11.82 -9.05
CA LYS A 114 3.45 12.09 -9.78
C LYS A 114 4.49 10.99 -9.57
N ALA A 115 4.62 10.46 -8.36
CA ALA A 115 5.48 9.32 -8.08
C ALA A 115 5.13 8.13 -8.99
N LYS A 116 3.84 7.80 -9.07
CA LYS A 116 3.35 6.67 -9.87
C LYS A 116 3.46 6.94 -11.37
N ALA A 117 2.88 8.04 -11.86
CA ALA A 117 2.75 8.30 -13.29
C ALA A 117 4.10 8.58 -13.97
N ASP A 118 4.91 9.45 -13.36
CA ASP A 118 6.10 9.98 -14.02
C ASP A 118 7.35 9.10 -13.80
N PHE A 119 7.39 8.26 -12.76
CA PHE A 119 8.58 7.49 -12.40
C PHE A 119 8.32 6.00 -12.22
N VAL A 120 7.39 5.60 -11.33
CA VAL A 120 7.20 4.18 -11.00
C VAL A 120 6.70 3.40 -12.20
N ASN A 121 5.73 3.91 -12.95
CA ASN A 121 5.24 3.27 -14.17
C ASN A 121 6.36 3.12 -15.21
N VAL A 122 7.27 4.08 -15.31
CA VAL A 122 8.42 4.02 -16.23
C VAL A 122 9.37 2.90 -15.84
N ILE A 123 9.82 2.84 -14.56
CA ILE A 123 10.76 1.81 -14.11
C ILE A 123 10.12 0.42 -14.03
N ASN A 124 8.81 0.33 -13.78
CA ASN A 124 8.07 -0.91 -13.85
C ASN A 124 7.92 -1.40 -15.31
N GLY A 125 7.59 -0.50 -16.24
CA GLY A 125 7.49 -0.83 -17.67
C GLY A 125 8.80 -1.38 -18.24
N LEU A 126 9.93 -0.97 -17.67
CA LEU A 126 11.26 -1.45 -18.03
C LEU A 126 11.71 -2.67 -17.20
N HIS A 127 10.80 -3.43 -16.58
CA HIS A 127 11.16 -4.54 -15.69
C HIS A 127 11.96 -5.67 -16.38
N ASN A 128 11.84 -5.81 -17.70
CA ASN A 128 12.59 -6.77 -18.53
C ASN A 128 13.95 -6.22 -19.01
N GLU A 129 14.22 -4.91 -18.82
CA GLU A 129 15.51 -4.32 -19.20
C GLU A 129 16.62 -4.82 -18.27
N ARG A 130 17.66 -5.43 -18.85
CA ARG A 130 18.78 -5.99 -18.11
C ARG A 130 19.80 -4.93 -17.71
N ASN A 131 19.91 -3.87 -18.49
CA ASN A 131 20.80 -2.74 -18.16
C ASN A 131 20.11 -1.83 -17.14
N LEU A 132 20.58 -1.90 -15.89
CA LEU A 132 20.00 -1.14 -14.78
C LEU A 132 20.15 0.38 -14.97
N ASP A 133 21.18 0.85 -15.67
CA ASP A 133 21.37 2.29 -15.96
C ASP A 133 20.30 2.81 -16.91
N ILE A 134 19.86 1.99 -17.86
CA ILE A 134 18.74 2.32 -18.74
C ILE A 134 17.43 2.26 -17.96
N ARG A 135 17.19 1.16 -17.24
CA ARG A 135 15.96 0.93 -16.49
C ARG A 135 15.67 2.05 -15.49
N PHE A 136 16.67 2.46 -14.74
CA PHE A 136 16.53 3.42 -13.64
C PHE A 136 16.96 4.84 -13.99
N LYS A 137 17.18 5.13 -15.28
CA LYS A 137 17.63 6.45 -15.76
C LYS A 137 16.75 7.61 -15.24
N SER A 138 15.45 7.43 -15.18
CA SER A 138 14.50 8.46 -14.76
C SER A 138 14.63 8.87 -13.27
N ILE A 139 15.23 8.01 -12.43
CA ILE A 139 15.39 8.26 -11.00
C ILE A 139 16.85 8.46 -10.56
N GLN A 140 17.82 8.33 -11.47
CA GLN A 140 19.25 8.44 -11.11
C GLN A 140 19.65 9.79 -10.53
N GLN A 141 18.96 10.87 -10.91
CA GLN A 141 19.26 12.23 -10.43
C GLN A 141 18.50 12.62 -9.16
N MET A 142 17.72 11.70 -8.61
CA MET A 142 17.00 11.91 -7.34
C MET A 142 17.96 11.82 -6.16
N ASN A 143 17.75 12.67 -5.15
CA ASN A 143 18.42 12.56 -3.86
C ASN A 143 17.72 11.53 -2.95
N ALA A 144 18.27 11.31 -1.76
CA ALA A 144 17.75 10.31 -0.81
C ALA A 144 16.30 10.59 -0.39
N GLN A 145 15.95 11.85 -0.13
CA GLN A 145 14.59 12.23 0.27
C GLN A 145 13.59 12.03 -0.88
N GLU A 146 13.98 12.42 -2.10
CA GLU A 146 13.15 12.23 -3.30
C GLU A 146 12.86 10.74 -3.55
N LEU A 147 13.88 9.87 -3.42
CA LEU A 147 13.73 8.42 -3.53
C LEU A 147 12.88 7.81 -2.40
N TYR A 148 13.04 8.32 -1.18
CA TYR A 148 12.19 7.93 -0.04
C TYR A 148 10.72 8.24 -0.30
N TYR A 149 10.42 9.49 -0.69
CA TYR A 149 9.03 9.88 -0.98
C TYR A 149 8.49 9.20 -2.24
N LEU A 150 9.34 8.91 -3.23
CA LEU A 150 8.96 8.06 -4.37
C LEU A 150 8.48 6.69 -3.87
N ALA A 151 9.24 6.04 -2.99
CA ALA A 151 8.91 4.74 -2.43
C ALA A 151 7.58 4.78 -1.65
N VAL A 152 7.49 5.59 -0.58
CA VAL A 152 6.32 5.60 0.30
C VAL A 152 5.05 6.15 -0.36
N SER A 153 5.17 6.90 -1.46
CA SER A 153 4.04 7.42 -2.25
C SER A 153 3.57 6.44 -3.32
N SER A 154 4.32 5.38 -3.60
CA SER A 154 4.00 4.38 -4.61
C SER A 154 3.76 2.98 -4.05
N ASP A 155 3.57 2.88 -2.73
CA ASP A 155 3.21 1.63 -2.06
C ASP A 155 2.01 0.96 -2.75
N GLY A 156 2.11 -0.36 -2.96
CA GLY A 156 1.13 -1.14 -3.72
C GLY A 156 1.20 -0.98 -5.25
N SER A 157 2.04 -0.07 -5.78
CA SER A 157 2.19 0.15 -7.23
C SER A 157 3.58 -0.17 -7.75
N ILE A 158 4.62 -0.06 -6.91
CA ILE A 158 5.99 -0.33 -7.30
C ILE A 158 6.27 -1.84 -7.29
N TYR A 159 6.89 -2.36 -8.35
CA TYR A 159 7.27 -3.76 -8.42
C TYR A 159 8.45 -4.05 -7.48
N THR A 160 8.47 -5.25 -6.89
CA THR A 160 9.58 -5.74 -6.04
C THR A 160 10.93 -5.52 -6.72
N SER A 161 11.05 -5.90 -8.00
CA SER A 161 12.31 -5.73 -8.73
C SER A 161 12.70 -4.27 -8.98
N SER A 162 11.72 -3.34 -9.06
CA SER A 162 11.97 -1.90 -9.20
C SER A 162 12.45 -1.30 -7.89
N PHE A 163 11.87 -1.72 -6.77
CA PHE A 163 12.31 -1.28 -5.45
C PHE A 163 13.69 -1.86 -5.09
N VAL A 164 13.84 -3.19 -5.12
CA VAL A 164 15.04 -3.90 -4.64
C VAL A 164 16.28 -3.63 -5.50
N LYS A 165 16.12 -3.52 -6.83
CA LYS A 165 17.26 -3.32 -7.75
C LYS A 165 17.54 -1.86 -8.10
N GLY A 166 16.61 -0.94 -7.80
CA GLY A 166 16.69 0.46 -8.20
C GLY A 166 16.52 1.43 -7.05
N VAL A 167 15.28 1.63 -6.60
CA VAL A 167 14.95 2.71 -5.65
C VAL A 167 15.71 2.55 -4.33
N PHE A 168 15.67 1.37 -3.71
CA PHE A 168 16.31 1.13 -2.42
C PHE A 168 17.85 1.26 -2.47
N PRO A 169 18.59 0.63 -3.40
CA PRO A 169 20.04 0.80 -3.47
C PRO A 169 20.46 2.26 -3.76
N LEU A 170 19.76 2.96 -4.65
CA LEU A 170 20.05 4.36 -4.95
C LEU A 170 19.80 5.25 -3.72
N MET A 171 18.70 5.05 -3.03
CA MET A 171 18.33 5.78 -1.81
C MET A 171 19.36 5.57 -0.70
N MET A 172 19.79 4.33 -0.46
CA MET A 172 20.81 4.02 0.53
C MET A 172 22.17 4.61 0.16
N LYS A 173 22.56 4.53 -1.11
CA LYS A 173 23.78 5.18 -1.61
C LYS A 173 23.75 6.70 -1.38
N GLN A 174 22.64 7.37 -1.68
CA GLN A 174 22.48 8.81 -1.52
C GLN A 174 22.42 9.25 -0.05
N SER A 175 22.08 8.36 0.87
CA SER A 175 22.12 8.58 2.32
C SER A 175 23.43 8.08 2.98
N ASN A 176 24.48 7.83 2.21
CA ASN A 176 25.75 7.28 2.67
C ASN A 176 25.60 5.93 3.41
N ASN A 177 24.65 5.11 2.99
CA ASN A 177 24.25 3.85 3.63
C ASN A 177 23.88 4.02 5.13
N ARG A 178 23.20 5.11 5.46
CA ARG A 178 22.76 5.46 6.81
C ARG A 178 21.24 5.62 6.84
N GLY A 179 20.54 4.54 7.24
CA GLY A 179 19.08 4.52 7.35
C GLY A 179 18.54 5.48 8.42
N ASP A 180 19.23 5.62 9.53
CA ASP A 180 18.90 6.60 10.58
C ASP A 180 18.98 8.05 10.06
N SER A 181 20.06 8.39 9.35
CA SER A 181 20.22 9.71 8.72
C SER A 181 19.14 9.98 7.68
N LEU A 182 18.77 8.98 6.89
CA LEU A 182 17.66 9.08 5.94
C LEU A 182 16.35 9.45 6.63
N LEU A 183 16.00 8.73 7.71
CA LEU A 183 14.75 9.01 8.45
C LEU A 183 14.78 10.39 9.13
N MET A 184 15.94 10.82 9.64
CA MET A 184 16.11 12.18 10.18
C MET A 184 15.89 13.25 9.11
N LEU A 185 16.43 13.04 7.89
CA LEU A 185 16.28 13.98 6.77
C LEU A 185 14.82 14.17 6.35
N VAL A 186 13.96 13.18 6.55
CA VAL A 186 12.51 13.25 6.26
C VAL A 186 11.66 13.47 7.51
N ASN A 187 12.26 13.81 8.64
CA ASN A 187 11.58 14.01 9.94
C ASN A 187 10.70 12.81 10.34
N PHE A 188 11.12 11.60 10.04
CA PHE A 188 10.37 10.36 10.27
C PHE A 188 8.97 10.34 9.64
N ASP A 189 8.70 11.21 8.65
CA ASP A 189 7.43 11.19 7.94
C ASP A 189 7.20 9.85 7.25
N LYS A 190 6.03 9.23 7.46
CA LYS A 190 5.62 7.94 6.88
C LYS A 190 6.59 6.76 7.17
N TYR A 191 7.38 6.82 8.25
CA TYR A 191 8.35 5.77 8.58
C TYR A 191 7.70 4.39 8.76
N ARG A 192 6.49 4.32 9.32
CA ARG A 192 5.74 3.05 9.46
C ARG A 192 5.48 2.42 8.10
N LYS A 193 5.03 3.23 7.14
CA LYS A 193 4.79 2.78 5.75
C LYS A 193 6.09 2.31 5.10
N PHE A 194 7.20 2.98 5.35
CA PHE A 194 8.50 2.58 4.83
C PHE A 194 8.99 1.26 5.43
N ILE A 195 8.83 1.05 6.74
CA ILE A 195 9.16 -0.22 7.41
C ILE A 195 8.36 -1.37 6.80
N LYS A 196 7.02 -1.20 6.67
CA LYS A 196 6.13 -2.17 6.02
C LYS A 196 6.61 -2.54 4.62
N MET A 197 6.88 -1.55 3.77
CA MET A 197 7.38 -1.79 2.41
C MET A 197 8.70 -2.54 2.43
N SER A 198 9.64 -2.12 3.29
CA SER A 198 10.95 -2.76 3.39
C SER A 198 10.86 -4.20 3.87
N ALA A 199 9.92 -4.52 4.76
CA ALA A 199 9.62 -5.88 5.18
C ALA A 199 9.05 -6.70 4.02
N GLY A 200 8.00 -6.23 3.35
CA GLY A 200 7.36 -6.91 2.22
C GLY A 200 8.29 -7.13 1.02
N PHE A 201 9.31 -6.31 0.87
CA PHE A 201 10.35 -6.47 -0.17
C PHE A 201 11.64 -7.13 0.32
N ASN A 202 11.66 -7.69 1.53
CA ASN A 202 12.82 -8.35 2.15
C ASN A 202 14.10 -7.47 2.15
N THR A 203 13.97 -6.20 2.51
CA THR A 203 15.07 -5.22 2.62
C THR A 203 15.16 -4.58 4.00
N LEU A 204 14.25 -4.93 4.92
CA LEU A 204 14.19 -4.32 6.26
C LEU A 204 15.43 -4.65 7.09
N ASP A 205 15.95 -5.86 7.00
CA ASP A 205 17.18 -6.27 7.68
C ASP A 205 18.39 -5.44 7.23
N GLN A 206 18.56 -5.26 5.92
CA GLN A 206 19.61 -4.41 5.34
C GLN A 206 19.44 -2.95 5.77
N PHE A 207 18.21 -2.44 5.79
CA PHE A 207 17.92 -1.09 6.22
C PHE A 207 18.28 -0.88 7.70
N LEU A 208 17.83 -1.77 8.61
CA LEU A 208 18.11 -1.68 10.04
C LEU A 208 19.58 -1.93 10.37
N ALA A 209 20.24 -2.82 9.64
CA ALA A 209 21.69 -3.06 9.78
C ALA A 209 22.55 -1.84 9.41
N SER A 210 22.01 -0.90 8.63
CA SER A 210 22.70 0.34 8.26
C SER A 210 22.70 1.41 9.36
N PHE A 211 21.97 1.18 10.45
CA PHE A 211 21.95 2.08 11.61
C PHE A 211 23.23 1.95 12.44
N PRO A 212 23.69 3.02 13.07
CA PRO A 212 24.82 2.94 13.96
C PRO A 212 24.48 2.11 15.21
N LYS A 213 25.49 1.55 15.82
CA LYS A 213 25.37 0.99 17.17
C LYS A 213 25.41 2.10 18.19
N ALA A 214 24.78 1.88 19.35
CA ALA A 214 24.88 2.79 20.48
C ALA A 214 26.35 2.98 20.89
N LEU A 215 26.73 4.22 21.23
CA LEU A 215 28.10 4.58 21.55
C LEU A 215 28.39 4.39 23.03
N ALA A 216 27.39 4.54 23.90
CA ALA A 216 27.54 4.40 25.34
C ALA A 216 26.98 3.08 25.84
N GLU A 217 27.63 2.52 26.86
CA GLU A 217 27.15 1.31 27.53
C GLU A 217 25.79 1.61 28.20
N GLY A 218 24.79 0.76 27.89
CA GLY A 218 23.41 0.91 28.41
C GLY A 218 22.48 1.77 27.53
N GLU A 219 22.98 2.40 26.50
CA GLU A 219 22.12 3.05 25.50
C GLU A 219 21.49 2.02 24.55
N GLU A 220 20.26 2.28 24.16
CA GLU A 220 19.57 1.44 23.17
C GLU A 220 20.00 1.79 21.74
N ASP A 221 20.31 0.78 20.93
CA ASP A 221 20.62 0.96 19.51
C ASP A 221 19.49 1.71 18.80
N PRO A 222 19.79 2.69 17.93
CA PRO A 222 18.77 3.46 17.20
C PRO A 222 17.79 2.58 16.39
N ALA A 223 18.25 1.44 15.84
CA ALA A 223 17.38 0.48 15.17
C ALA A 223 16.34 -0.12 16.14
N ASN A 224 16.74 -0.47 17.37
CA ASN A 224 15.82 -0.96 18.40
C ASN A 224 14.82 0.12 18.83
N THR A 225 15.28 1.37 18.98
CA THR A 225 14.42 2.52 19.30
C THR A 225 13.36 2.74 18.21
N LEU A 226 13.74 2.65 16.92
CA LEU A 226 12.80 2.75 15.80
C LEU A 226 11.76 1.62 15.84
N MET A 227 12.21 0.37 16.00
CA MET A 227 11.29 -0.78 16.01
C MET A 227 10.42 -0.79 17.28
N ARG A 228 10.90 -0.29 18.41
CA ARG A 228 10.07 -0.05 19.59
C ARG A 228 8.97 0.97 19.32
N ALA A 229 9.28 2.09 18.66
CA ALA A 229 8.28 3.08 18.24
C ALA A 229 7.27 2.49 17.25
N PHE A 230 7.69 1.57 16.39
CA PHE A 230 6.85 0.87 15.44
C PHE A 230 5.87 -0.11 16.12
N VAL A 231 6.30 -0.80 17.17
CA VAL A 231 5.50 -1.76 17.95
C VAL A 231 4.54 -1.09 18.93
N ASN A 232 4.89 0.11 19.42
CA ASN A 232 4.14 0.76 20.49
C ASN A 232 2.77 1.31 20.02
N ARG A 233 1.80 1.29 20.95
CA ARG A 233 0.48 1.93 20.83
C ARG A 233 -0.42 1.37 19.71
N LEU A 234 -0.30 0.08 19.40
CA LEU A 234 -1.16 -0.58 18.43
C LEU A 234 -2.64 -0.55 18.83
N GLU A 235 -2.92 -0.48 20.14
CA GLU A 235 -4.27 -0.33 20.68
C GLU A 235 -4.95 0.99 20.30
N GLN A 236 -4.19 1.98 19.85
CA GLN A 236 -4.70 3.29 19.42
C GLN A 236 -5.04 3.36 17.93
N SER A 237 -4.64 2.37 17.14
CA SER A 237 -4.98 2.28 15.71
C SER A 237 -6.47 1.99 15.51
N ASP A 238 -7.06 2.48 14.44
CA ASP A 238 -8.49 2.26 14.14
C ASP A 238 -8.77 0.79 13.76
N GLY A 239 -7.83 0.11 13.09
CA GLY A 239 -7.95 -1.26 12.62
C GLY A 239 -6.95 -2.23 13.27
N LEU A 240 -6.68 -3.33 12.56
CA LEU A 240 -5.69 -4.35 12.91
C LEU A 240 -4.46 -4.30 11.99
N GLU A 241 -4.47 -3.46 10.97
CA GLU A 241 -3.43 -3.39 9.94
C GLU A 241 -2.05 -3.14 10.54
N ASP A 242 -1.95 -2.21 11.49
CA ASP A 242 -0.69 -1.92 12.18
C ASP A 242 -0.13 -3.16 12.91
N GLY A 243 -1.00 -4.01 13.48
CA GLY A 243 -0.61 -5.27 14.11
C GLY A 243 -0.11 -6.30 13.10
N VAL A 244 -0.77 -6.40 11.95
CA VAL A 244 -0.35 -7.26 10.84
C VAL A 244 1.01 -6.80 10.31
N ASP A 245 1.19 -5.50 10.09
CA ASP A 245 2.45 -4.91 9.63
C ASP A 245 3.60 -5.19 10.61
N VAL A 246 3.33 -5.18 11.92
CA VAL A 246 4.31 -5.54 12.96
C VAL A 246 4.66 -7.02 12.89
N ALA A 247 3.68 -7.90 12.69
CA ALA A 247 3.92 -9.35 12.57
C ALA A 247 4.76 -9.68 11.33
N ASP A 248 4.43 -9.09 10.18
CA ASP A 248 5.16 -9.26 8.92
C ASP A 248 6.60 -8.72 9.03
N SER A 249 6.77 -7.54 9.61
CA SER A 249 8.09 -6.95 9.84
C SER A 249 8.95 -7.81 10.78
N TYR A 250 8.38 -8.38 11.84
CA TYR A 250 9.09 -9.32 12.71
C TYR A 250 9.54 -10.56 11.95
N ALA A 251 8.63 -11.18 11.20
CA ALA A 251 8.93 -12.38 10.41
C ALA A 251 10.08 -12.13 9.41
N SER A 252 10.12 -10.95 8.77
CA SER A 252 11.14 -10.60 7.77
C SER A 252 12.56 -10.47 8.33
N ILE A 253 12.73 -10.25 9.64
CA ILE A 253 14.04 -10.03 10.28
C ILE A 253 14.44 -11.11 11.31
N THR A 254 13.53 -12.02 11.62
CA THR A 254 13.73 -13.02 12.70
C THR A 254 14.97 -13.89 12.50
N GLU A 255 15.29 -14.25 11.25
CA GLU A 255 16.45 -15.08 10.92
C GLU A 255 17.72 -14.25 10.70
N THR A 256 17.58 -13.06 10.10
CA THR A 256 18.70 -12.25 9.63
C THR A 256 19.19 -11.22 10.64
N LEU A 257 18.30 -10.73 11.52
CA LEU A 257 18.59 -9.68 12.50
C LEU A 257 18.02 -10.01 13.89
N LYS A 258 18.37 -11.21 14.37
CA LYS A 258 17.86 -11.78 15.64
C LYS A 258 17.89 -10.82 16.84
N PRO A 259 18.97 -10.04 17.11
CA PRO A 259 18.97 -9.13 18.28
C PRO A 259 17.85 -8.08 18.24
N VAL A 260 17.51 -7.57 17.05
CA VAL A 260 16.38 -6.62 16.89
C VAL A 260 15.05 -7.34 17.05
N ALA A 261 14.90 -8.53 16.48
CA ALA A 261 13.71 -9.35 16.63
C ALA A 261 13.45 -9.73 18.12
N ASP A 262 14.48 -10.15 18.84
CA ASP A 262 14.38 -10.44 20.27
C ASP A 262 13.95 -9.19 21.07
N ARG A 263 14.45 -8.02 20.71
CA ARG A 263 14.04 -6.76 21.33
C ARG A 263 12.59 -6.38 21.01
N MET A 264 12.13 -6.63 19.78
CA MET A 264 10.73 -6.46 19.43
C MET A 264 9.81 -7.37 20.27
N LEU A 265 10.19 -8.62 20.50
CA LEU A 265 9.43 -9.54 21.36
C LEU A 265 9.31 -9.01 22.80
N LEU A 266 10.40 -8.50 23.38
CA LEU A 266 10.37 -7.86 24.70
C LEU A 266 9.44 -6.64 24.68
N ASN A 267 9.49 -5.80 23.66
CA ASN A 267 8.59 -4.64 23.55
C ASN A 267 7.11 -5.06 23.42
N ILE A 268 6.80 -6.17 22.77
CA ILE A 268 5.45 -6.75 22.72
C ILE A 268 5.00 -7.14 24.14
N GLN A 269 5.86 -7.80 24.92
CA GLN A 269 5.56 -8.21 26.29
C GLN A 269 5.35 -7.00 27.20
N ASP A 270 6.22 -5.99 27.15
CA ASP A 270 6.08 -4.75 27.94
C ASP A 270 4.74 -4.04 27.62
N ASN A 271 4.35 -3.99 26.35
CA ASN A 271 3.07 -3.41 25.96
C ASN A 271 1.87 -4.25 26.40
N TYR A 272 1.98 -5.59 26.39
CA TYR A 272 0.96 -6.48 26.93
C TYR A 272 0.73 -6.21 28.41
N GLU A 273 1.80 -6.20 29.22
CA GLU A 273 1.74 -5.95 30.66
C GLU A 273 1.18 -4.57 31.00
N ARG A 274 1.60 -3.54 30.24
CA ARG A 274 1.04 -2.18 30.38
C ARG A 274 -0.48 -2.16 30.12
N ASN A 275 -0.96 -2.79 29.05
CA ASN A 275 -2.37 -2.83 28.73
C ASN A 275 -3.17 -3.68 29.73
N LEU A 276 -2.56 -4.75 30.28
CA LEU A 276 -3.15 -5.54 31.34
C LEU A 276 -3.33 -4.69 32.61
N GLY A 277 -2.32 -3.93 33.02
CA GLY A 277 -2.36 -3.02 34.16
C GLY A 277 -3.39 -1.88 34.02
N THR A 278 -3.66 -1.43 32.80
CA THR A 278 -4.67 -0.39 32.52
C THR A 278 -6.06 -0.94 32.18
N GLY A 279 -6.20 -2.27 32.06
CA GLY A 279 -7.46 -2.92 31.72
C GLY A 279 -7.94 -2.63 30.30
N ASN A 280 -7.02 -2.38 29.33
CA ASN A 280 -7.39 -2.09 27.95
C ASN A 280 -7.57 -3.41 27.14
N PRO A 281 -8.83 -3.84 26.84
CA PRO A 281 -9.08 -5.15 26.24
C PRO A 281 -8.52 -5.27 24.83
N LYS A 282 -8.52 -4.19 24.03
CA LYS A 282 -7.97 -4.19 22.67
C LYS A 282 -6.46 -4.39 22.69
N GLY A 283 -5.76 -3.67 23.56
CA GLY A 283 -4.31 -3.81 23.72
C GLY A 283 -3.92 -5.20 24.23
N ILE A 284 -4.62 -5.71 25.24
CA ILE A 284 -4.41 -7.08 25.77
C ILE A 284 -4.53 -8.10 24.64
N ALA A 285 -5.59 -8.02 23.82
CA ALA A 285 -5.82 -8.96 22.73
C ALA A 285 -4.73 -8.88 21.66
N ILE A 286 -4.42 -7.67 21.15
CA ILE A 286 -3.41 -7.46 20.08
C ILE A 286 -2.04 -7.98 20.53
N TYR A 287 -1.55 -7.55 21.69
CA TYR A 287 -0.20 -7.91 22.14
C TYR A 287 -0.09 -9.38 22.60
N ASN A 288 -1.17 -9.98 23.10
CA ASN A 288 -1.21 -11.42 23.38
C ASN A 288 -1.07 -12.25 22.09
N ILE A 289 -1.81 -11.87 21.03
CA ILE A 289 -1.72 -12.56 19.74
C ILE A 289 -0.33 -12.39 19.13
N LEU A 290 0.19 -11.16 19.07
CA LEU A 290 1.53 -10.89 18.54
C LEU A 290 2.63 -11.63 19.33
N GLY A 291 2.55 -11.64 20.67
CA GLY A 291 3.51 -12.37 21.50
C GLY A 291 3.54 -13.86 21.18
N LYS A 292 2.37 -14.48 21.03
CA LYS A 292 2.26 -15.91 20.66
C LYS A 292 2.77 -16.17 19.24
N LEU A 293 2.46 -15.29 18.26
CA LEU A 293 2.97 -15.36 16.90
C LEU A 293 4.49 -15.27 16.88
N PHE A 294 5.07 -14.30 17.58
CA PHE A 294 6.53 -14.10 17.64
C PHE A 294 7.24 -15.29 18.29
N LEU A 295 6.69 -15.80 19.38
CA LEU A 295 7.23 -16.98 20.04
C LEU A 295 7.15 -18.23 19.16
N SER A 296 6.09 -18.37 18.36
CA SER A 296 5.92 -19.52 17.45
C SER A 296 6.85 -19.48 16.23
N ALA A 297 7.37 -18.32 15.87
CA ALA A 297 8.38 -18.18 14.80
C ALA A 297 9.72 -18.85 15.21
N ASP A 298 9.98 -19.03 16.48
CA ASP A 298 11.11 -19.82 16.97
C ASP A 298 10.71 -21.31 17.02
N SER A 299 11.12 -22.07 16.00
CA SER A 299 10.81 -23.50 15.87
C SER A 299 11.26 -24.35 17.06
N THR A 300 12.22 -23.87 17.86
CA THR A 300 12.70 -24.60 19.07
C THR A 300 11.68 -24.60 20.20
N ARG A 301 10.71 -23.69 20.19
CA ARG A 301 9.71 -23.53 21.24
C ARG A 301 8.48 -24.42 21.08
N ASN A 302 8.27 -25.01 19.89
CA ASN A 302 7.14 -25.93 19.58
C ASN A 302 5.77 -25.38 20.02
N ILE A 303 5.49 -24.09 19.76
CA ILE A 303 4.22 -23.46 20.13
C ILE A 303 3.14 -23.86 19.13
N ASP A 304 2.09 -24.49 19.60
CA ASP A 304 0.89 -24.77 18.85
C ASP A 304 -0.06 -23.57 18.93
N LEU A 305 -0.03 -22.71 17.92
CA LEU A 305 -0.86 -21.51 17.83
C LEU A 305 -2.36 -21.82 17.91
N THR A 306 -2.79 -22.93 17.35
CA THR A 306 -4.19 -23.39 17.40
C THR A 306 -4.65 -23.55 18.83
N LYS A 307 -3.88 -24.27 19.62
CA LYS A 307 -4.16 -24.53 21.03
C LYS A 307 -4.02 -23.26 21.86
N GLU A 308 -2.95 -22.49 21.64
CA GLU A 308 -2.65 -21.28 22.41
C GLU A 308 -3.66 -20.14 22.19
N LEU A 309 -4.21 -20.02 20.98
CA LEU A 309 -5.17 -19.00 20.62
C LEU A 309 -6.63 -19.50 20.67
N GLY A 310 -6.84 -20.81 20.84
CA GLY A 310 -8.17 -21.41 20.82
C GLY A 310 -8.87 -21.29 19.47
N ILE A 311 -8.10 -21.24 18.38
CA ILE A 311 -8.60 -21.13 17.00
C ILE A 311 -8.60 -22.50 16.32
N PRO A 312 -9.39 -22.70 15.23
CA PRO A 312 -9.31 -23.92 14.44
C PRO A 312 -7.90 -24.13 13.87
N PRO A 313 -7.50 -25.37 13.53
CA PRO A 313 -6.23 -25.65 12.88
C PRO A 313 -6.00 -24.75 11.65
N VAL A 314 -4.86 -24.04 11.61
CA VAL A 314 -4.55 -23.10 10.50
C VAL A 314 -3.91 -23.78 9.30
N TYR A 315 -3.41 -25.02 9.49
CA TYR A 315 -2.73 -25.80 8.43
C TYR A 315 -3.60 -26.89 7.82
N GLU A 316 -4.77 -27.17 8.39
CA GLU A 316 -5.68 -28.23 7.95
C GLU A 316 -7.11 -27.72 7.91
N VAL A 317 -7.80 -28.01 6.81
CA VAL A 317 -9.23 -27.75 6.68
C VAL A 317 -9.92 -29.09 6.45
N PRO A 318 -10.81 -29.54 7.34
CA PRO A 318 -11.55 -30.77 7.16
C PRO A 318 -12.34 -30.74 5.85
N PHE A 319 -12.26 -31.83 5.06
CA PHE A 319 -12.97 -31.90 3.78
C PHE A 319 -14.48 -31.68 3.95
N THR A 320 -15.05 -32.13 5.06
CA THR A 320 -16.47 -31.89 5.39
C THR A 320 -16.83 -30.39 5.47
N THR A 321 -15.88 -29.56 5.92
CA THR A 321 -16.06 -28.09 6.00
C THR A 321 -16.00 -27.44 4.61
N LEU A 322 -15.27 -28.06 3.66
CA LEU A 322 -15.19 -27.56 2.27
C LEU A 322 -16.41 -27.94 1.42
N ASN A 323 -17.14 -28.97 1.85
CA ASN A 323 -18.21 -29.58 1.06
C ASN A 323 -19.48 -28.72 0.98
N GLY A 324 -19.67 -27.79 1.92
CA GLY A 324 -20.86 -26.94 1.99
C GLY A 324 -22.19 -27.71 1.93
N ASP A 325 -23.29 -26.99 1.75
CA ASP A 325 -24.65 -27.58 1.66
C ASP A 325 -24.89 -28.34 0.34
N SER A 326 -24.05 -28.10 -0.67
CA SER A 326 -24.15 -28.76 -1.98
C SER A 326 -23.53 -30.17 -2.03
N ASN A 327 -22.99 -30.66 -0.92
CA ASN A 327 -22.19 -31.90 -0.82
C ASN A 327 -21.07 -31.98 -1.88
N ARG A 328 -20.51 -30.83 -2.24
CA ARG A 328 -19.51 -30.64 -3.27
C ARG A 328 -18.56 -29.51 -2.88
N VAL A 329 -17.28 -29.68 -3.13
CA VAL A 329 -16.32 -28.58 -3.02
C VAL A 329 -16.45 -27.67 -4.24
N VAL A 330 -16.73 -26.39 -4.01
CA VAL A 330 -16.77 -25.37 -5.04
C VAL A 330 -15.51 -24.53 -4.96
N VAL A 331 -14.74 -24.53 -6.04
CA VAL A 331 -13.51 -23.77 -6.19
C VAL A 331 -13.74 -22.65 -7.20
N GLN A 332 -13.51 -21.41 -6.82
CA GLN A 332 -13.53 -20.27 -7.73
C GLN A 332 -12.11 -19.78 -7.99
N LEU A 333 -11.73 -19.66 -9.26
CA LEU A 333 -10.48 -19.08 -9.71
C LEU A 333 -10.77 -17.74 -10.38
N PHE A 334 -10.16 -16.70 -9.84
CA PHE A 334 -10.09 -15.38 -10.46
C PHE A 334 -8.84 -15.32 -11.32
N ILE A 335 -9.02 -15.18 -12.64
CA ILE A 335 -7.93 -15.09 -13.62
C ILE A 335 -8.07 -13.75 -14.32
N TYR A 336 -6.98 -12.97 -14.29
CA TYR A 336 -6.97 -11.62 -14.84
C TYR A 336 -6.49 -11.60 -16.28
N GLY A 337 -6.95 -10.62 -17.05
CA GLY A 337 -6.59 -10.42 -18.46
C GLY A 337 -5.20 -9.86 -18.68
N ASP A 338 -4.37 -9.84 -17.63
CA ASP A 338 -2.97 -9.47 -17.68
C ASP A 338 -2.09 -10.55 -18.34
N LYS A 339 -0.82 -10.20 -18.57
CA LYS A 339 0.14 -11.11 -19.20
C LYS A 339 0.30 -12.44 -18.47
N ASP A 340 0.23 -12.41 -17.13
CA ASP A 340 0.40 -13.60 -16.31
C ASP A 340 -0.83 -14.49 -16.36
N GLY A 341 -2.03 -13.93 -16.21
CA GLY A 341 -3.28 -14.69 -16.31
C GLY A 341 -3.47 -15.31 -17.69
N ILE A 342 -3.22 -14.56 -18.76
CA ILE A 342 -3.27 -15.08 -20.14
C ILE A 342 -2.25 -16.22 -20.32
N GLY A 343 -1.03 -16.05 -19.78
CA GLY A 343 0.05 -17.04 -19.93
C GLY A 343 -0.21 -18.36 -19.19
N VAL A 344 -0.82 -18.31 -18.01
CA VAL A 344 -1.04 -19.50 -17.18
C VAL A 344 -2.33 -20.25 -17.53
N PHE A 345 -3.32 -19.60 -18.11
CA PHE A 345 -4.65 -20.19 -18.36
C PHE A 345 -4.64 -21.47 -19.18
N PRO A 346 -3.91 -21.57 -20.32
CA PRO A 346 -3.85 -22.83 -21.08
C PRO A 346 -3.25 -23.99 -20.27
N GLY A 347 -2.22 -23.70 -19.47
CA GLY A 347 -1.59 -24.68 -18.59
C GLY A 347 -2.55 -25.17 -17.51
N LEU A 348 -3.33 -24.29 -16.89
CA LEU A 348 -4.35 -24.65 -15.92
C LEU A 348 -5.41 -25.59 -16.52
N ILE A 349 -5.93 -25.30 -17.71
CA ILE A 349 -6.90 -26.18 -18.41
C ILE A 349 -6.28 -27.53 -18.70
N SER A 350 -5.02 -27.56 -19.15
CA SER A 350 -4.34 -28.80 -19.53
C SER A 350 -4.15 -29.77 -18.36
N MET A 351 -4.04 -29.28 -17.12
CA MET A 351 -3.93 -30.11 -15.91
C MET A 351 -5.16 -31.04 -15.72
N PHE A 352 -6.31 -30.63 -16.22
CA PHE A 352 -7.57 -31.35 -16.09
C PHE A 352 -7.89 -32.22 -17.32
N ASN A 353 -7.02 -32.25 -18.33
CA ASN A 353 -7.23 -33.06 -19.56
C ASN A 353 -6.90 -34.53 -19.32
N ASN A 354 -7.69 -35.19 -18.46
CA ASN A 354 -7.57 -36.60 -18.14
C ASN A 354 -8.93 -37.19 -17.73
N PRO A 355 -9.11 -38.54 -17.70
CA PRO A 355 -10.40 -39.18 -17.45
C PRO A 355 -11.03 -38.92 -16.06
N ASN A 356 -10.32 -38.30 -15.14
CA ASN A 356 -10.86 -37.99 -13.81
C ASN A 356 -11.67 -36.70 -13.79
N TRP A 357 -11.61 -35.92 -14.86
CA TRP A 357 -12.23 -34.60 -14.95
C TRP A 357 -13.08 -34.45 -16.20
N LYS A 358 -14.14 -33.67 -16.10
CA LYS A 358 -14.96 -33.21 -17.22
C LYS A 358 -14.79 -31.69 -17.33
N ILE A 359 -14.39 -31.23 -18.53
CA ILE A 359 -14.18 -29.83 -18.82
C ILE A 359 -15.33 -29.33 -19.69
N ASP A 360 -16.02 -28.30 -19.27
CA ASP A 360 -17.03 -27.56 -20.04
C ASP A 360 -16.48 -26.19 -20.41
N GLN A 361 -16.28 -25.95 -21.70
CA GLN A 361 -15.79 -24.71 -22.28
C GLN A 361 -16.85 -23.98 -23.12
N SER A 362 -18.11 -24.37 -23.03
CA SER A 362 -19.20 -23.82 -23.83
C SER A 362 -19.47 -22.34 -23.52
N ASN A 363 -19.19 -21.88 -22.29
CA ASN A 363 -19.35 -20.50 -21.92
C ASN A 363 -18.17 -19.63 -22.42
N LYS A 364 -18.49 -18.42 -22.93
CA LYS A 364 -17.49 -17.49 -23.46
C LYS A 364 -16.74 -16.72 -22.37
N GLN A 365 -17.29 -16.65 -21.16
CA GLN A 365 -16.74 -15.86 -20.06
C GLN A 365 -16.01 -16.72 -19.02
N TRP A 366 -16.37 -18.01 -18.87
CA TRP A 366 -15.69 -18.91 -17.93
C TRP A 366 -15.65 -20.36 -18.43
N VAL A 367 -14.84 -21.15 -17.74
CA VAL A 367 -14.73 -22.60 -17.93
C VAL A 367 -15.14 -23.27 -16.63
N THR A 368 -15.86 -24.39 -16.74
CA THR A 368 -16.19 -25.24 -15.60
C THR A 368 -15.45 -26.56 -15.70
N VAL A 369 -14.82 -26.99 -14.61
CA VAL A 369 -14.19 -28.33 -14.51
C VAL A 369 -14.82 -29.06 -13.34
N SER A 370 -15.32 -30.28 -13.60
CA SER A 370 -15.97 -31.10 -12.58
C SER A 370 -15.27 -32.45 -12.45
N SER A 371 -15.13 -32.95 -11.23
CA SER A 371 -14.64 -34.33 -11.02
C SER A 371 -15.57 -35.36 -11.65
N ALA A 372 -15.00 -36.30 -12.42
CA ALA A 372 -15.71 -37.45 -12.98
C ALA A 372 -15.68 -38.68 -12.06
N LYS A 373 -14.73 -38.70 -11.12
CA LYS A 373 -14.50 -39.79 -10.16
C LYS A 373 -14.07 -39.22 -8.81
N GLY A 374 -14.23 -39.97 -7.74
CA GLY A 374 -13.79 -39.59 -6.40
C GLY A 374 -14.74 -38.61 -5.71
N LYS A 375 -14.18 -37.68 -4.91
CA LYS A 375 -14.94 -36.66 -4.17
C LYS A 375 -15.50 -35.62 -5.12
N PRO A 376 -16.76 -35.16 -4.94
CA PRO A 376 -17.36 -34.16 -5.82
C PRO A 376 -16.64 -32.79 -5.68
N VAL A 377 -15.99 -32.35 -6.74
CA VAL A 377 -15.32 -31.05 -6.84
C VAL A 377 -15.74 -30.37 -8.13
N SER A 378 -16.04 -29.10 -8.08
CA SER A 378 -16.25 -28.24 -9.24
C SER A 378 -15.38 -27.00 -9.16
N LEU A 379 -14.62 -26.76 -10.22
CA LEU A 379 -13.84 -25.54 -10.39
C LEU A 379 -14.54 -24.66 -11.41
N PHE A 380 -14.65 -23.40 -11.08
CA PHE A 380 -15.15 -22.34 -11.95
C PHE A 380 -14.05 -21.31 -12.12
N MET A 381 -13.64 -21.07 -13.35
CA MET A 381 -12.57 -20.13 -13.65
C MET A 381 -12.99 -19.19 -14.78
N ASN A 382 -13.00 -17.90 -14.52
CA ASN A 382 -13.25 -16.93 -15.59
C ASN A 382 -12.10 -16.99 -16.62
N ARG A 383 -12.42 -16.66 -17.89
CA ARG A 383 -11.40 -16.54 -18.92
C ARG A 383 -10.62 -15.24 -18.75
N PRO A 384 -9.31 -15.22 -19.02
CA PRO A 384 -8.51 -14.01 -19.03
C PRO A 384 -8.81 -13.18 -20.30
N LEU A 385 -9.97 -12.53 -20.28
CA LEU A 385 -10.39 -11.63 -21.35
C LEU A 385 -9.65 -10.29 -21.23
N PRO A 386 -9.61 -9.43 -22.29
CA PRO A 386 -8.82 -8.22 -22.28
C PRO A 386 -9.11 -7.28 -21.10
N GLU A 387 -8.07 -7.00 -20.31
CA GLU A 387 -8.12 -6.09 -19.15
C GLU A 387 -8.37 -4.64 -19.59
N GLU A 388 -7.80 -4.22 -20.74
CA GLU A 388 -7.89 -2.86 -21.25
C GLU A 388 -9.35 -2.43 -21.56
N THR A 389 -10.23 -3.41 -21.81
CA THR A 389 -11.67 -3.19 -22.06
C THR A 389 -12.56 -3.60 -20.89
N ASN A 390 -11.96 -3.95 -19.75
CA ASN A 390 -12.64 -4.50 -18.56
C ASN A 390 -13.49 -5.76 -18.87
N GLU A 391 -13.14 -6.53 -19.87
CA GLU A 391 -13.89 -7.74 -20.21
C GLU A 391 -13.62 -8.88 -19.23
N ASP A 392 -12.42 -8.96 -18.67
CA ASP A 392 -12.06 -9.89 -17.60
C ASP A 392 -12.85 -9.59 -16.29
N ALA A 393 -12.96 -8.35 -15.89
CA ALA A 393 -13.76 -7.93 -14.74
C ALA A 393 -15.24 -8.28 -14.93
N LYS A 394 -15.80 -8.03 -16.11
CA LYS A 394 -17.18 -8.44 -16.46
C LYS A 394 -17.38 -9.94 -16.41
N ALA A 395 -16.38 -10.71 -16.85
CA ALA A 395 -16.43 -12.18 -16.79
C ALA A 395 -16.37 -12.69 -15.35
N GLN A 396 -15.59 -12.05 -14.48
CA GLN A 396 -15.53 -12.35 -13.05
C GLN A 396 -16.89 -12.06 -12.38
N GLU A 397 -17.44 -10.87 -12.60
CA GLU A 397 -18.74 -10.48 -12.09
C GLU A 397 -19.87 -11.41 -12.56
N ALA A 398 -19.88 -11.75 -13.84
CA ALA A 398 -20.87 -12.67 -14.40
C ALA A 398 -20.76 -14.07 -13.81
N LEU A 399 -19.52 -14.54 -13.54
CA LEU A 399 -19.31 -15.82 -12.86
C LEU A 399 -19.76 -15.77 -11.41
N CYS A 400 -19.45 -14.72 -10.66
CA CYS A 400 -19.94 -14.55 -9.28
C CYS A 400 -21.47 -14.60 -9.22
N LYS A 401 -22.14 -13.87 -10.10
CA LYS A 401 -23.61 -13.88 -10.21
C LYS A 401 -24.15 -15.24 -10.56
N TYR A 402 -23.55 -15.94 -11.51
CA TYR A 402 -23.94 -17.32 -11.87
C TYR A 402 -23.85 -18.26 -10.68
N LEU A 403 -22.74 -18.20 -9.92
CA LEU A 403 -22.54 -19.05 -8.74
C LEU A 403 -23.59 -18.76 -7.67
N GLU A 404 -23.90 -17.49 -7.44
CA GLU A 404 -24.96 -17.04 -6.51
C GLU A 404 -26.35 -17.55 -6.96
N GLU A 405 -26.74 -17.34 -8.22
CA GLU A 405 -28.02 -17.78 -8.79
C GLU A 405 -28.19 -19.31 -8.72
N LYS A 406 -27.10 -20.06 -8.80
CA LYS A 406 -27.10 -21.52 -8.71
C LYS A 406 -26.93 -22.05 -7.29
N ASN A 407 -26.83 -21.17 -6.31
CA ASN A 407 -26.50 -21.52 -4.92
C ASN A 407 -25.24 -22.39 -4.80
N LEU A 408 -24.22 -22.09 -5.61
CA LEU A 408 -22.92 -22.74 -5.61
C LEU A 408 -21.95 -21.87 -4.83
N ILE A 409 -21.82 -22.11 -3.53
CA ILE A 409 -21.03 -21.26 -2.63
C ILE A 409 -19.56 -21.68 -2.67
N PRO A 410 -18.63 -20.84 -3.18
CA PRO A 410 -17.21 -21.16 -3.17
C PRO A 410 -16.67 -21.28 -1.75
N THR A 411 -16.03 -22.40 -1.45
CA THR A 411 -15.31 -22.65 -0.19
C THR A 411 -13.80 -22.62 -0.38
N VAL A 412 -13.35 -22.60 -1.63
CA VAL A 412 -11.93 -22.38 -2.02
C VAL A 412 -11.88 -21.26 -3.06
N THR A 413 -11.05 -20.27 -2.80
CA THR A 413 -10.80 -19.13 -3.72
C THR A 413 -9.33 -19.12 -4.11
N ILE A 414 -9.06 -18.93 -5.39
CA ILE A 414 -7.70 -18.85 -5.94
C ILE A 414 -7.61 -17.61 -6.83
N ASN A 415 -6.61 -16.76 -6.57
CA ASN A 415 -6.23 -15.63 -7.41
C ASN A 415 -5.05 -16.03 -8.31
N ARG A 416 -5.14 -15.73 -9.60
CA ARG A 416 -4.05 -15.95 -10.58
C ARG A 416 -3.93 -14.75 -11.50
N GLY A 417 -2.88 -13.97 -11.26
CA GLY A 417 -2.56 -12.73 -11.95
C GLY A 417 -1.51 -11.97 -11.17
N HIS A 418 -1.21 -10.75 -11.56
CA HIS A 418 -0.31 -9.91 -10.79
C HIS A 418 -0.87 -9.60 -9.39
N SER A 419 0.03 -9.43 -8.42
CA SER A 419 -0.33 -9.16 -7.01
C SER A 419 -1.18 -7.89 -6.82
N TYR A 420 -1.12 -6.91 -7.75
CA TYR A 420 -1.97 -5.73 -7.70
C TYR A 420 -3.47 -6.05 -7.92
N ASN A 421 -3.78 -7.24 -8.43
CA ASN A 421 -5.15 -7.71 -8.60
C ASN A 421 -5.74 -8.37 -7.34
N ALA A 422 -4.92 -8.69 -6.34
CA ALA A 422 -5.38 -9.34 -5.11
C ALA A 422 -6.50 -8.58 -4.37
N PRO A 423 -6.47 -7.23 -4.23
CA PRO A 423 -7.57 -6.47 -3.63
C PRO A 423 -8.91 -6.71 -4.32
N TYR A 424 -8.94 -6.74 -5.65
CA TYR A 424 -10.18 -6.97 -6.41
C TYR A 424 -10.73 -8.39 -6.22
N THR A 425 -9.83 -9.39 -6.09
CA THR A 425 -10.26 -10.75 -5.71
C THR A 425 -10.86 -10.79 -4.31
N ILE A 426 -10.25 -10.10 -3.35
CA ILE A 426 -10.74 -10.04 -1.95
C ILE A 426 -12.13 -9.42 -1.89
N GLU A 427 -12.39 -8.36 -2.65
CA GLU A 427 -13.69 -7.69 -2.70
C GLU A 427 -14.80 -8.57 -3.28
N GLN A 428 -14.47 -9.49 -4.19
CA GLN A 428 -15.43 -10.33 -4.92
C GLN A 428 -15.55 -11.75 -4.37
N MET A 429 -14.56 -12.23 -3.60
CA MET A 429 -14.55 -13.63 -3.16
C MET A 429 -15.69 -13.93 -2.18
N SER A 430 -16.11 -15.18 -2.15
CA SER A 430 -17.12 -15.67 -1.21
C SER A 430 -16.66 -15.52 0.25
N THR A 431 -17.51 -14.98 1.11
CA THR A 431 -17.28 -14.93 2.57
C THR A 431 -17.25 -16.33 3.22
N ALA A 432 -17.72 -17.36 2.51
CA ALA A 432 -17.65 -18.75 2.93
C ALA A 432 -16.31 -19.42 2.60
N SER A 433 -15.39 -18.75 1.91
CA SER A 433 -14.07 -19.29 1.57
C SER A 433 -13.30 -19.71 2.82
N LYS A 434 -12.88 -20.98 2.85
CA LYS A 434 -12.07 -21.59 3.93
C LYS A 434 -10.60 -21.72 3.55
N ILE A 435 -10.33 -21.79 2.26
CA ILE A 435 -8.98 -21.82 1.71
C ILE A 435 -8.90 -20.71 0.67
N VAL A 436 -7.87 -19.88 0.79
CA VAL A 436 -7.61 -18.77 -0.12
C VAL A 436 -6.14 -18.81 -0.56
N PHE A 437 -5.91 -18.87 -1.87
CA PHE A 437 -4.58 -18.76 -2.48
C PHE A 437 -4.50 -17.45 -3.23
N MET A 438 -3.51 -16.61 -2.85
CA MET A 438 -3.21 -15.34 -3.51
C MET A 438 -1.81 -15.43 -4.13
N GLY A 439 -1.72 -15.63 -5.46
CA GLY A 439 -0.43 -15.80 -6.12
C GLY A 439 -0.49 -15.63 -7.64
#